data_79147be23dd55a9c815f9038be7a9bff
#
_entry.id   79147be23dd55a9c815f9038be7a9bff
#
_cell.length_a   1.000
_cell.length_b   1.000
_cell.length_c   1.000
_cell.angle_alpha   90.00
_cell.angle_beta   90.00
_cell.angle_gamma   90.00
#
_symmetry.space_group_name_H-M   'P 1'
#
loop_
_entity.id
_entity.type
_entity.pdbx_description
1 polymer ?
#
loop_
_entity_poly.entity_id
_entity_poly.type
_entity_poly.pdbx_seq_one_letter_code
_entity_poly.pdbx_strand_id
1 'polypeptide(L)'
;GWQARGDLPQFDVVTGVSTGELMAPLAFLGGERLADLERLYTGDDVTRILSQGSPLRLVRGPSIYRSKRLRAMIAAAIRPAVLADIAAQHRAGRRLYVATANIDAQVRQIWDMGEIAARGTPASAALFHDILLAAASIPIAFD
;
A
#
# COMPACT_ATOMS: atom_id res chain seq x y z
N GLY A 1 3.72 -4.02 21.82
CA GLY A 1 3.58 -2.65 21.33
C GLY A 1 2.22 -2.05 21.68
N TRP A 2 1.85 -0.91 21.13
CA TRP A 2 0.60 -0.18 21.40
C TRP A 2 -0.65 -1.01 21.15
N GLN A 3 -0.66 -1.78 20.05
CA GLN A 3 -1.78 -2.69 19.74
C GLN A 3 -2.05 -3.70 20.86
N ALA A 4 -1.01 -4.31 21.42
CA ALA A 4 -1.14 -5.30 22.48
C ALA A 4 -1.67 -4.72 23.81
N ARG A 5 -1.54 -3.38 23.98
CA ARG A 5 -2.05 -2.66 25.15
C ARG A 5 -3.43 -2.05 24.91
N GLY A 6 -3.96 -2.12 23.70
CA GLY A 6 -5.21 -1.46 23.33
C GLY A 6 -5.12 0.07 23.16
N ASP A 7 -3.91 0.63 23.20
CA ASP A 7 -3.66 2.08 23.20
C ASP A 7 -3.36 2.65 21.81
N LEU A 8 -3.60 1.89 20.74
CA LEU A 8 -3.31 2.39 19.40
C LEU A 8 -4.22 3.57 19.06
N PRO A 9 -3.68 4.78 18.88
CA PRO A 9 -4.48 5.94 18.55
C PRO A 9 -5.06 5.83 17.15
N GLN A 10 -6.22 6.40 16.94
CA GLN A 10 -6.77 6.59 15.62
C GLN A 10 -6.23 7.90 15.05
N PHE A 11 -5.42 7.81 13.99
CA PHE A 11 -4.81 8.98 13.35
C PHE A 11 -5.77 9.61 12.34
N ASP A 12 -5.90 10.94 12.36
CA ASP A 12 -6.72 11.67 11.39
C ASP A 12 -6.09 11.69 10.00
N VAL A 13 -4.76 11.68 9.93
CA VAL A 13 -3.99 11.65 8.68
C VAL A 13 -2.97 10.51 8.74
N VAL A 14 -2.98 9.67 7.71
CA VAL A 14 -1.96 8.63 7.50
C VAL A 14 -1.32 8.83 6.14
N THR A 15 -0.01 8.76 6.10
CA THR A 15 0.77 8.85 4.86
C THR A 15 1.64 7.62 4.69
N GLY A 16 1.76 7.14 3.45
CA GLY A 16 2.65 6.06 3.08
C GLY A 16 3.68 6.49 2.04
N VAL A 17 4.91 6.00 2.20
CA VAL A 17 6.01 6.18 1.24
C VAL A 17 6.76 4.86 1.10
N SER A 18 7.10 4.46 -0.14
CA SER A 18 7.82 3.22 -0.44
C SER A 18 7.08 1.98 0.13
N THR A 19 7.74 1.07 0.84
CA THR A 19 7.09 -0.11 1.45
C THR A 19 5.98 0.25 2.45
N GLY A 20 6.03 1.44 3.06
CA GLY A 20 4.99 1.97 3.95
C GLY A 20 3.66 2.21 3.25
N GLU A 21 3.64 2.33 1.93
CA GLU A 21 2.42 2.55 1.15
C GLU A 21 1.50 1.33 1.13
N LEU A 22 2.09 0.13 1.16
CA LEU A 22 1.32 -1.12 1.28
C LEU A 22 0.69 -1.27 2.67
N MET A 23 1.31 -0.67 3.69
CA MET A 23 0.84 -0.70 5.08
C MET A 23 -0.21 0.36 5.36
N ALA A 24 -0.06 1.54 4.74
CA ALA A 24 -0.83 2.73 5.05
C ALA A 24 -2.36 2.52 5.02
N PRO A 25 -2.96 1.83 4.03
CA PRO A 25 -4.40 1.59 4.02
C PRO A 25 -4.92 0.79 5.22
N LEU A 26 -4.21 -0.26 5.62
CA LEU A 26 -4.60 -1.11 6.74
C LEU A 26 -4.31 -0.43 8.09
N ALA A 27 -3.19 0.28 8.19
CA ALA A 27 -2.85 1.09 9.36
C ALA A 27 -3.84 2.25 9.55
N PHE A 28 -4.31 2.86 8.46
CA PHE A 28 -5.33 3.91 8.47
C PHE A 28 -6.65 3.41 9.07
N LEU A 29 -7.07 2.20 8.73
CA LEU A 29 -8.28 1.62 9.29
C LEU A 29 -8.10 1.19 10.75
N GLY A 30 -6.94 0.67 11.11
CA GLY A 30 -6.67 0.20 12.47
C GLY A 30 -7.51 -1.02 12.86
N GLY A 31 -7.72 -1.21 14.16
CA GLY A 31 -8.59 -2.26 14.70
C GLY A 31 -8.23 -3.66 14.20
N GLU A 32 -9.24 -4.41 13.76
CA GLU A 32 -9.06 -5.78 13.25
C GLU A 32 -8.21 -5.86 11.97
N ARG A 33 -8.11 -4.76 11.21
CA ARG A 33 -7.30 -4.68 9.99
C ARG A 33 -5.79 -4.75 10.25
N LEU A 34 -5.38 -4.53 11.50
CA LEU A 34 -3.97 -4.71 11.90
C LEU A 34 -3.54 -6.18 11.87
N ALA A 35 -4.46 -7.11 12.09
CA ALA A 35 -4.16 -8.54 11.90
C ALA A 35 -3.95 -8.89 10.41
N ASP A 36 -4.65 -8.21 9.49
CA ASP A 36 -4.40 -8.33 8.05
C ASP A 36 -3.02 -7.75 7.69
N LEU A 37 -2.65 -6.62 8.31
CA LEU A 37 -1.34 -6.00 8.16
C LEU A 37 -0.21 -6.91 8.67
N GLU A 38 -0.37 -7.51 9.86
CA GLU A 38 0.59 -8.44 10.42
C GLU A 38 0.79 -9.65 9.50
N ARG A 39 -0.30 -10.26 9.02
CA ARG A 39 -0.24 -11.37 8.06
C ARG A 39 0.44 -10.98 6.75
N LEU A 40 0.21 -9.77 6.27
CA LEU A 40 0.86 -9.25 5.08
C LEU A 40 2.38 -9.17 5.25
N TYR A 41 2.87 -8.80 6.44
CA TYR A 41 4.30 -8.57 6.70
C TYR A 41 5.04 -9.79 7.25
N THR A 42 4.37 -10.67 7.98
CA THR A 42 4.97 -11.89 8.55
C THR A 42 4.84 -13.10 7.61
N GLY A 43 4.00 -12.99 6.58
CA GLY A 43 3.84 -14.05 5.58
C GLY A 43 5.12 -14.28 4.78
N ASP A 44 5.45 -15.56 4.53
CA ASP A 44 6.64 -15.98 3.76
C ASP A 44 6.74 -15.29 2.39
N ASP A 45 5.62 -14.87 1.82
CA ASP A 45 5.56 -14.24 0.51
C ASP A 45 6.16 -12.83 0.51
N VAL A 46 5.86 -12.00 1.52
CA VAL A 46 6.41 -10.64 1.62
C VAL A 46 7.89 -10.69 2.00
N THR A 47 8.24 -11.54 2.95
CA THR A 47 9.63 -11.76 3.33
C THR A 47 10.46 -12.19 2.14
N ARG A 48 9.94 -13.07 1.27
CA ARG A 48 10.59 -13.46 0.02
C ARG A 48 10.67 -12.34 -1.01
N ILE A 49 9.61 -11.53 -1.17
CA ILE A 49 9.62 -10.40 -2.11
C ILE A 49 10.62 -9.33 -1.66
N LEU A 50 10.71 -9.06 -0.34
CA LEU A 50 11.60 -8.06 0.21
C LEU A 50 13.04 -8.58 0.42
N SER A 51 13.24 -9.84 0.81
CA SER A 51 14.56 -10.42 1.09
C SER A 51 15.32 -10.93 -0.13
N GLN A 52 14.66 -11.17 -1.26
CA GLN A 52 15.33 -11.52 -2.52
C GLN A 52 15.95 -10.32 -3.23
N GLY A 53 16.02 -9.17 -2.57
CA GLY A 53 16.66 -7.95 -3.02
C GLY A 53 18.17 -7.95 -2.89
N SER A 54 18.88 -8.93 -3.47
CA SER A 54 20.26 -8.67 -3.91
C SER A 54 20.16 -7.65 -5.06
N PRO A 55 20.84 -6.49 -4.99
CA PRO A 55 20.77 -5.45 -6.03
C PRO A 55 21.11 -6.00 -7.43
N LEU A 56 21.97 -7.02 -7.51
CA LEU A 56 22.35 -7.67 -8.78
C LEU A 56 21.23 -8.53 -9.39
N ARG A 57 20.27 -9.04 -8.61
CA ARG A 57 19.12 -9.83 -9.09
C ARG A 57 17.93 -8.97 -9.49
N LEU A 58 17.83 -7.74 -8.99
CA LEU A 58 16.82 -6.75 -9.37
C LEU A 58 16.94 -6.35 -10.84
N VAL A 59 18.15 -6.37 -11.41
CA VAL A 59 18.42 -5.98 -12.80
C VAL A 59 18.21 -7.15 -13.78
N ARG A 60 18.23 -8.41 -13.34
CA ARG A 60 18.23 -9.60 -14.23
C ARG A 60 17.07 -10.59 -14.02
N GLY A 61 16.18 -10.38 -13.05
CA GLY A 61 15.01 -11.26 -12.83
C GLY A 61 13.81 -10.84 -13.68
N PRO A 62 12.88 -11.75 -14.04
CA PRO A 62 11.70 -11.40 -14.82
C PRO A 62 10.78 -10.45 -14.00
N SER A 63 10.90 -9.16 -14.26
CA SER A 63 10.12 -8.08 -13.64
C SER A 63 8.61 -8.32 -13.73
N ILE A 64 8.15 -8.97 -14.79
CA ILE A 64 6.75 -9.30 -15.05
C ILE A 64 6.18 -10.30 -14.02
N TYR A 65 6.94 -11.29 -13.59
CA TYR A 65 6.47 -12.28 -12.61
C TYR A 65 6.33 -11.67 -11.21
N ARG A 66 7.25 -10.78 -10.86
CA ARG A 66 7.26 -10.05 -9.59
C ARG A 66 6.06 -9.09 -9.47
N SER A 67 5.77 -8.35 -10.54
CA SER A 67 4.63 -7.42 -10.58
C SER A 67 3.28 -8.14 -10.52
N LYS A 68 3.14 -9.31 -11.17
CA LYS A 68 1.91 -10.14 -11.08
C LYS A 68 1.66 -10.63 -9.66
N ARG A 69 2.71 -11.10 -8.96
CA ARG A 69 2.60 -11.58 -7.59
C ARG A 69 2.28 -10.46 -6.61
N LEU A 70 2.94 -9.31 -6.75
CA LEU A 70 2.67 -8.12 -5.95
C LEU A 70 1.25 -7.60 -6.18
N ARG A 71 0.79 -7.57 -7.43
CA ARG A 71 -0.60 -7.20 -7.77
C ARG A 71 -1.61 -8.15 -7.12
N ALA A 72 -1.38 -9.44 -7.15
CA ALA A 72 -2.26 -10.42 -6.49
C ALA A 72 -2.30 -10.22 -4.97
N MET A 73 -1.17 -9.93 -4.35
CA MET A 73 -1.06 -9.66 -2.92
C MET A 73 -1.80 -8.37 -2.53
N ILE A 74 -1.64 -7.30 -3.31
CA ILE A 74 -2.39 -6.04 -3.12
C ILE A 74 -3.90 -6.30 -3.23
N ALA A 75 -4.34 -7.02 -4.25
CA ALA A 75 -5.76 -7.33 -4.46
C ALA A 75 -6.35 -8.18 -3.33
N ALA A 76 -5.57 -9.10 -2.77
CA ALA A 76 -5.98 -9.92 -1.63
C ALA A 76 -6.08 -9.10 -0.32
N ALA A 77 -5.19 -8.14 -0.12
CA ALA A 77 -5.19 -7.26 1.06
C ALA A 77 -6.25 -6.15 0.95
N ILE A 78 -6.36 -5.52 -0.21
CA ILE A 78 -7.24 -4.37 -0.48
C ILE A 78 -8.49 -4.85 -1.23
N ARG A 79 -9.32 -5.61 -0.52
CA ARG A 79 -10.60 -6.12 -1.04
C ARG A 79 -11.65 -4.99 -1.12
N PRO A 80 -12.77 -5.18 -1.85
CA PRO A 80 -13.84 -4.18 -1.94
C PRO A 80 -14.35 -3.69 -0.58
N ALA A 81 -14.42 -4.57 0.42
CA ALA A 81 -14.80 -4.19 1.78
C ALA A 81 -13.81 -3.21 2.42
N VAL A 82 -12.50 -3.40 2.20
CA VAL A 82 -11.44 -2.49 2.69
C VAL A 82 -11.57 -1.11 2.02
N LEU A 83 -11.82 -1.07 0.72
CA LEU A 83 -12.06 0.19 -0.01
C LEU A 83 -13.31 0.91 0.53
N ALA A 84 -14.39 0.19 0.82
CA ALA A 84 -15.60 0.75 1.40
C ALA A 84 -15.34 1.35 2.81
N ASP A 85 -14.55 0.66 3.63
CA ASP A 85 -14.14 1.14 4.96
C ASP A 85 -13.27 2.42 4.84
N ILE A 86 -12.32 2.45 3.92
CA ILE A 86 -11.47 3.64 3.66
C ILE A 86 -12.35 4.81 3.21
N ALA A 87 -13.29 4.58 2.29
CA ALA A 87 -14.22 5.59 1.82
C ALA A 87 -15.10 6.15 2.97
N ALA A 88 -15.54 5.29 3.89
CA ALA A 88 -16.30 5.71 5.07
C ALA A 88 -15.46 6.62 5.99
N GLN A 89 -14.21 6.25 6.25
CA GLN A 89 -13.29 7.06 7.06
C GLN A 89 -12.95 8.40 6.38
N HIS A 90 -12.80 8.40 5.06
CA HIS A 90 -12.59 9.63 4.29
C HIS A 90 -13.78 10.58 4.43
N ARG A 91 -15.03 10.07 4.31
CA ARG A 91 -16.25 10.86 4.52
C ARG A 91 -16.39 11.39 5.95
N ALA A 92 -15.83 10.67 6.93
CA ALA A 92 -15.75 11.10 8.33
C ALA A 92 -14.67 12.17 8.58
N GLY A 93 -13.92 12.61 7.56
CA GLY A 93 -12.94 13.68 7.67
C GLY A 93 -11.49 13.20 7.77
N ARG A 94 -11.22 11.90 7.88
CA ARG A 94 -9.86 11.36 7.93
C ARG A 94 -9.23 11.34 6.53
N ARG A 95 -7.90 11.35 6.48
CA ARG A 95 -7.16 11.41 5.20
C ARG A 95 -6.10 10.32 5.11
N LEU A 96 -6.05 9.68 3.93
CA LEU A 96 -5.05 8.69 3.58
C LEU A 96 -4.32 9.15 2.31
N TYR A 97 -3.02 9.42 2.43
CA TYR A 97 -2.18 9.84 1.32
C TYR A 97 -1.11 8.82 1.00
N VAL A 98 -0.83 8.65 -0.29
CA VAL A 98 0.26 7.84 -0.81
C VAL A 98 1.07 8.68 -1.78
N ALA A 99 2.39 8.57 -1.73
CA ALA A 99 3.29 9.30 -2.61
C ALA A 99 3.99 8.36 -3.58
N THR A 100 3.86 8.61 -4.87
CA THR A 100 4.64 7.95 -5.92
C THR A 100 5.68 8.90 -6.51
N ALA A 101 6.75 8.36 -7.08
CA ALA A 101 7.73 9.14 -7.83
C ALA A 101 7.55 8.89 -9.33
N ASN A 102 7.40 9.96 -10.11
CA ASN A 102 7.56 9.90 -11.55
C ASN A 102 9.04 10.12 -11.86
N ILE A 103 9.75 9.05 -12.20
CA ILE A 103 11.19 9.08 -12.40
C ILE A 103 11.55 9.90 -13.66
N ASP A 104 10.75 9.81 -14.71
CA ASP A 104 11.00 10.51 -15.97
C ASP A 104 10.84 12.02 -15.80
N ALA A 105 9.82 12.44 -15.06
CA ALA A 105 9.55 13.86 -14.81
C ALA A 105 10.27 14.40 -13.56
N GLN A 106 10.92 13.53 -12.78
CA GLN A 106 11.58 13.86 -11.50
C GLN A 106 10.65 14.59 -10.51
N VAL A 107 9.36 14.25 -10.52
CA VAL A 107 8.37 14.84 -9.63
C VAL A 107 7.74 13.80 -8.71
N ARG A 108 7.41 14.25 -7.51
CA ARG A 108 6.62 13.48 -6.56
C ARG A 108 5.14 13.73 -6.80
N GLN A 109 4.36 12.67 -6.94
CA GLN A 109 2.91 12.71 -7.04
C GLN A 109 2.30 12.23 -5.72
N ILE A 110 1.46 13.07 -5.10
CA ILE A 110 0.70 12.71 -3.90
C ILE A 110 -0.73 12.37 -4.32
N TRP A 111 -1.24 11.24 -3.84
CA TRP A 111 -2.56 10.73 -4.13
C TRP A 111 -3.43 10.75 -2.88
N ASP A 112 -4.64 11.34 -2.95
CA ASP A 112 -5.66 11.16 -1.92
C ASP A 112 -6.37 9.83 -2.15
N MET A 113 -5.90 8.80 -1.44
CA MET A 113 -6.41 7.44 -1.57
C MET A 113 -7.83 7.31 -1.00
N GLY A 114 -8.16 8.11 0.01
CA GLY A 114 -9.49 8.16 0.58
C GLY A 114 -10.52 8.69 -0.43
N GLU A 115 -10.20 9.76 -1.16
CA GLU A 115 -11.04 10.29 -2.23
C GLU A 115 -11.23 9.26 -3.36
N ILE A 116 -10.13 8.60 -3.79
CA ILE A 116 -10.19 7.57 -4.83
C ILE A 116 -11.11 6.42 -4.41
N ALA A 117 -11.01 5.95 -3.15
CA ALA A 117 -11.89 4.92 -2.62
C ALA A 117 -13.36 5.40 -2.56
N ALA A 118 -13.59 6.66 -2.20
CA ALA A 118 -14.93 7.24 -2.06
C ALA A 118 -15.70 7.37 -3.39
N ARG A 119 -15.01 7.32 -4.53
CA ARG A 119 -15.65 7.31 -5.86
C ARG A 119 -16.46 6.03 -6.10
N GLY A 120 -16.11 4.91 -5.47
CA GLY A 120 -16.90 3.67 -5.44
C GLY A 120 -17.09 2.98 -6.80
N THR A 121 -16.24 3.25 -7.79
CA THR A 121 -16.35 2.67 -9.13
C THR A 121 -15.30 1.57 -9.35
N PRO A 122 -15.53 0.61 -10.27
CA PRO A 122 -14.51 -0.37 -10.63
C PRO A 122 -13.20 0.29 -11.11
N ALA A 123 -13.30 1.40 -11.84
CA ALA A 123 -12.14 2.15 -12.33
C ALA A 123 -11.34 2.79 -11.19
N SER A 124 -12.00 3.35 -10.17
CA SER A 124 -11.31 3.90 -9.00
C SER A 124 -10.66 2.81 -8.13
N ALA A 125 -11.28 1.65 -8.02
CA ALA A 125 -10.68 0.50 -7.35
C ALA A 125 -9.41 0.00 -8.06
N ALA A 126 -9.44 -0.08 -9.40
CA ALA A 126 -8.28 -0.43 -10.21
C ALA A 126 -7.17 0.61 -10.04
N LEU A 127 -7.50 1.91 -10.11
CA LEU A 127 -6.55 3.00 -9.89
C LEU A 127 -5.91 2.92 -8.50
N PHE A 128 -6.69 2.63 -7.45
CA PHE A 128 -6.19 2.46 -6.09
C PHE A 128 -5.10 1.37 -6.02
N HIS A 129 -5.36 0.20 -6.63
CA HIS A 129 -4.41 -0.90 -6.71
C HIS A 129 -3.18 -0.55 -7.53
N ASP A 130 -3.34 0.14 -8.66
CA ASP A 130 -2.24 0.54 -9.54
C ASP A 130 -1.31 1.56 -8.87
N ILE A 131 -1.84 2.49 -8.08
CA ILE A 131 -1.04 3.43 -7.29
C ILE A 131 -0.18 2.67 -6.27
N LEU A 132 -0.77 1.74 -5.51
CA LEU A 132 -0.01 0.93 -4.55
C LEU A 132 1.06 0.07 -5.24
N LEU A 133 0.75 -0.49 -6.41
CA LEU A 133 1.70 -1.26 -7.20
C LEU A 133 2.86 -0.39 -7.69
N ALA A 134 2.56 0.81 -8.22
CA ALA A 134 3.57 1.75 -8.70
C ALA A 134 4.50 2.19 -7.56
N ALA A 135 3.93 2.52 -6.42
CA ALA A 135 4.64 2.94 -5.24
C ALA A 135 5.59 1.88 -4.68
N ALA A 136 5.15 0.60 -4.70
CA ALA A 136 5.96 -0.54 -4.25
C ALA A 136 6.97 -1.03 -5.31
N SER A 137 6.90 -0.52 -6.54
CA SER A 137 7.71 -0.98 -7.68
C SER A 137 8.92 -0.10 -7.95
N ILE A 138 9.20 0.92 -7.12
CA ILE A 138 10.34 1.82 -7.32
C ILE A 138 11.64 0.99 -7.29
N PRO A 139 12.44 0.97 -8.37
CA PRO A 139 13.77 0.39 -8.32
C PRO A 139 14.58 1.17 -7.29
N ILE A 140 15.19 0.47 -6.34
CA ILE A 140 16.23 1.06 -5.49
C ILE A 140 17.46 1.23 -6.40
N ALA A 141 17.48 2.32 -7.13
CA ALA A 141 18.60 2.76 -7.94
C ALA A 141 18.87 4.22 -7.57
N PHE A 142 19.43 4.39 -6.38
CA PHE A 142 20.18 5.60 -6.05
C PHE A 142 21.58 5.12 -5.72
N ASP A 143 22.48 5.27 -6.66
CA ASP A 143 23.92 5.39 -6.42
C ASP A 143 24.19 6.78 -5.82
#